data_52f2bd4871b0039a96ce4d8fedfaa824
#
_entry.id   52f2bd4871b0039a96ce4d8fedfaa824
#
_cell.length_a   1.000
_cell.length_b   1.000
_cell.length_c   1.000
_cell.angle_alpha   90.00
_cell.angle_beta   90.00
_cell.angle_gamma   90.00
#
_symmetry.space_group_name_H-M   'P 1'
#
loop_
_entity.id
_entity.type
_entity.pdbx_description
1 polymer ?
#
loop_
_entity_poly.entity_id
_entity_poly.type
_entity_poly.pdbx_seq_one_letter_code
_entity_poly.pdbx_strand_id
1 'polypeptide(L)'
;GPTDHPCNECSVCKSILSGQSMDVLEIDAASNRGIDEIRALRESVKFMPVEGRKKVFIIDEAHMLTNEAWNALLKTIEEPPDHVMFIFATTEIEKLPVTIVSRCQRYTFRRITSDDIAQRLQYVADKEGFALEDNAARLIAVHADGGLRDALSILDQCVGMASGEITPAVVEELIGLVSKDWIIKFLSALHN
;
A
#
# COMPACT_ATOMS: atom_id res chain seq x y z
N GLY A 1 -8.25 -20.31 17.76
CA GLY A 1 -6.96 -20.90 17.39
C GLY A 1 -6.21 -20.02 16.39
N PRO A 2 -4.95 -20.30 16.05
CA PRO A 2 -4.34 -19.68 14.89
C PRO A 2 -5.18 -20.00 13.65
N THR A 3 -5.41 -18.98 12.82
CA THR A 3 -6.21 -19.13 11.60
C THR A 3 -5.67 -18.16 10.55
N ASP A 4 -5.71 -18.59 9.30
CA ASP A 4 -5.46 -17.79 8.11
C ASP A 4 -6.71 -17.03 7.62
N HIS A 5 -7.88 -17.34 8.24
CA HIS A 5 -9.15 -16.71 7.93
C HIS A 5 -9.68 -15.97 9.17
N PRO A 6 -9.48 -14.64 9.26
CA PRO A 6 -10.05 -13.86 10.35
C PRO A 6 -11.59 -13.89 10.29
N CYS A 7 -12.24 -14.03 11.45
CA CYS A 7 -13.70 -14.07 11.49
C CYS A 7 -14.37 -12.71 11.29
N ASN A 8 -13.65 -11.61 11.48
CA ASN A 8 -14.11 -10.21 11.39
C ASN A 8 -15.26 -9.83 12.35
N GLU A 9 -15.64 -10.73 13.28
CA GLU A 9 -16.77 -10.57 14.21
C GLU A 9 -16.34 -10.47 15.66
N CYS A 10 -15.26 -11.16 16.08
CA CYS A 10 -14.79 -11.11 17.46
C CYS A 10 -14.15 -9.75 17.79
N SER A 11 -14.01 -9.46 19.11
CA SER A 11 -13.43 -8.19 19.58
C SER A 11 -12.06 -7.91 19.00
N VAL A 12 -11.19 -8.91 18.96
CA VAL A 12 -9.83 -8.79 18.42
C VAL A 12 -9.83 -8.43 16.94
N CYS A 13 -10.64 -9.12 16.11
CA CYS A 13 -10.74 -8.78 14.68
C CYS A 13 -11.29 -7.36 14.47
N LYS A 14 -12.30 -6.97 15.25
CA LYS A 14 -12.89 -5.63 15.17
C LYS A 14 -11.91 -4.55 15.59
N SER A 15 -11.15 -4.74 16.67
CA SER A 15 -10.15 -3.76 17.12
C SER A 15 -9.01 -3.61 16.11
N ILE A 16 -8.57 -4.70 15.45
CA ILE A 16 -7.56 -4.64 14.39
C ILE A 16 -8.12 -3.89 13.17
N LEU A 17 -9.33 -4.24 12.70
CA LEU A 17 -9.95 -3.59 11.54
C LEU A 17 -10.21 -2.09 11.73
N SER A 18 -10.51 -1.67 12.96
CA SER A 18 -10.72 -0.25 13.30
C SER A 18 -9.42 0.51 13.56
N GLY A 19 -8.26 -0.15 13.50
CA GLY A 19 -6.96 0.46 13.82
C GLY A 19 -6.78 0.81 15.31
N GLN A 20 -7.63 0.27 16.20
CA GLN A 20 -7.60 0.57 17.64
C GLN A 20 -6.89 -0.51 18.47
N SER A 21 -6.34 -1.53 17.83
CA SER A 21 -5.66 -2.61 18.53
C SER A 21 -4.37 -2.12 19.19
N MET A 22 -4.24 -2.37 20.49
CA MET A 22 -2.99 -2.11 21.22
C MET A 22 -1.90 -3.17 20.94
N ASP A 23 -2.29 -4.28 20.31
CA ASP A 23 -1.41 -5.39 19.99
C ASP A 23 -0.87 -5.34 18.55
N VAL A 24 -1.41 -4.46 17.69
CA VAL A 24 -0.93 -4.23 16.32
C VAL A 24 -0.56 -2.76 16.20
N LEU A 25 0.73 -2.50 16.12
CA LEU A 25 1.27 -1.15 15.98
C LEU A 25 1.87 -0.98 14.59
N GLU A 26 1.35 -0.02 13.85
CA GLU A 26 1.85 0.36 12.53
C GLU A 26 2.62 1.68 12.63
N ILE A 27 3.83 1.68 12.11
CA ILE A 27 4.74 2.83 12.11
C ILE A 27 5.18 3.07 10.67
N ASP A 28 4.91 4.26 10.17
CA ASP A 28 5.48 4.74 8.91
C ASP A 28 6.89 5.30 9.18
N ALA A 29 7.91 4.62 8.70
CA ALA A 29 9.29 5.04 8.85
C ALA A 29 9.62 6.29 8.03
N ALA A 30 8.81 6.67 7.03
CA ALA A 30 9.02 7.92 6.31
C ALA A 30 8.77 9.14 7.21
N SER A 31 7.80 9.03 8.11
CA SER A 31 7.43 10.07 9.09
C SER A 31 8.18 9.92 10.42
N ASN A 32 8.55 8.68 10.81
CA ASN A 32 9.12 8.32 12.12
C ASN A 32 10.50 7.67 11.94
N ARG A 33 11.46 8.43 11.39
CA ARG A 33 12.82 7.93 11.05
C ARG A 33 13.76 7.80 12.24
N GLY A 34 13.41 8.43 13.36
CA GLY A 34 14.32 8.72 14.45
C GLY A 34 14.57 7.53 15.37
N ILE A 35 15.63 7.66 16.16
CA ILE A 35 16.02 6.67 17.15
C ILE A 35 15.06 6.64 18.34
N ASP A 36 14.40 7.77 18.65
CA ASP A 36 13.57 7.88 19.85
C ASP A 36 12.25 7.14 19.69
N GLU A 37 11.63 7.17 18.51
CA GLU A 37 10.46 6.38 18.16
C GLU A 37 10.77 4.88 18.23
N ILE A 38 11.92 4.50 17.72
CA ILE A 38 12.39 3.10 17.75
C ILE A 38 12.74 2.65 19.16
N ARG A 39 13.26 3.54 20.00
CA ARG A 39 13.48 3.24 21.44
C ARG A 39 12.16 3.02 22.16
N ALA A 40 11.14 3.86 21.91
CA ALA A 40 9.82 3.70 22.47
C ALA A 40 9.18 2.37 22.03
N LEU A 41 9.31 2.02 20.74
CA LEU A 41 8.89 0.72 20.21
C LEU A 41 9.59 -0.42 20.95
N ARG A 42 10.92 -0.35 21.11
CA ARG A 42 11.70 -1.39 21.81
C ARG A 42 11.27 -1.56 23.27
N GLU A 43 10.95 -0.48 23.97
CA GLU A 43 10.39 -0.57 25.32
C GLU A 43 9.01 -1.26 25.31
N SER A 44 8.18 -0.99 24.31
CA SER A 44 6.87 -1.61 24.18
C SER A 44 6.92 -3.11 23.88
N VAL A 45 8.00 -3.61 23.29
CA VAL A 45 8.23 -5.05 23.04
C VAL A 45 8.27 -5.87 24.33
N LYS A 46 8.64 -5.27 25.45
CA LYS A 46 8.74 -5.94 26.77
C LYS A 46 7.35 -6.31 27.35
N PHE A 47 6.30 -5.67 26.88
CA PHE A 47 4.97 -5.89 27.40
C PHE A 47 4.24 -6.98 26.62
N MET A 48 3.54 -7.84 27.34
CA MET A 48 2.68 -8.88 26.76
C MET A 48 1.52 -8.27 25.97
N PRO A 49 0.98 -8.98 24.97
CA PRO A 49 -0.25 -8.57 24.30
C PRO A 49 -1.39 -8.40 25.26
N VAL A 50 -2.31 -7.48 24.99
CA VAL A 50 -3.49 -7.19 25.84
C VAL A 50 -4.64 -8.12 25.50
N GLU A 51 -4.97 -8.29 24.24
CA GLU A 51 -6.11 -9.07 23.74
C GLU A 51 -5.68 -10.24 22.86
N GLY A 52 -4.62 -10.03 22.07
CA GLY A 52 -4.11 -10.99 21.11
C GLY A 52 -3.13 -12.01 21.71
N ARG A 53 -2.64 -12.89 20.86
CA ARG A 53 -1.59 -13.86 21.23
C ARG A 53 -0.19 -13.35 20.93
N LYS A 54 -0.10 -12.43 19.99
CA LYS A 54 1.12 -11.81 19.53
C LYS A 54 0.96 -10.29 19.54
N LYS A 55 2.05 -9.62 19.83
CA LYS A 55 2.18 -8.19 19.60
C LYS A 55 2.91 -8.00 18.28
N VAL A 56 2.25 -7.34 17.33
CA VAL A 56 2.72 -7.19 15.95
C VAL A 56 3.16 -5.75 15.73
N PHE A 57 4.38 -5.59 15.25
CA PHE A 57 4.93 -4.30 14.85
C PHE A 57 5.10 -4.30 13.34
N ILE A 58 4.35 -3.45 12.66
CA ILE A 58 4.43 -3.23 11.22
C ILE A 58 5.22 -1.95 11.00
N ILE A 59 6.33 -2.03 10.30
CA ILE A 59 7.16 -0.88 9.96
C ILE A 59 7.12 -0.73 8.45
N ASP A 60 6.32 0.25 8.00
CA ASP A 60 6.19 0.58 6.59
C ASP A 60 7.33 1.50 6.15
N GLU A 61 7.70 1.42 4.87
CA GLU A 61 8.85 2.10 4.27
C GLU A 61 10.13 1.93 5.11
N ALA A 62 10.35 0.72 5.60
CA ALA A 62 11.42 0.38 6.55
C ALA A 62 12.82 0.84 6.11
N HIS A 63 13.07 0.97 4.79
CA HIS A 63 14.32 1.49 4.24
C HIS A 63 14.59 2.96 4.61
N MET A 64 13.59 3.68 5.11
CA MET A 64 13.72 5.07 5.56
C MET A 64 14.26 5.20 6.99
N LEU A 65 14.34 4.11 7.77
CA LEU A 65 14.93 4.12 9.10
C LEU A 65 16.42 4.47 9.04
N THR A 66 16.88 5.26 10.02
CA THR A 66 18.30 5.58 10.15
C THR A 66 19.12 4.36 10.59
N ASN A 67 20.43 4.38 10.36
CA ASN A 67 21.32 3.31 10.82
C ASN A 67 21.30 3.14 12.34
N GLU A 68 21.14 4.23 13.08
CA GLU A 68 21.04 4.22 14.54
C GLU A 68 19.74 3.54 15.00
N ALA A 69 18.62 3.78 14.28
CA ALA A 69 17.35 3.12 14.53
C ALA A 69 17.45 1.61 14.29
N TRP A 70 18.05 1.20 13.17
CA TRP A 70 18.32 -0.22 12.88
C TRP A 70 19.18 -0.87 13.94
N ASN A 71 20.27 -0.22 14.35
CA ASN A 71 21.16 -0.74 15.41
C ASN A 71 20.42 -0.90 16.76
N ALA A 72 19.47 -0.02 17.05
CA ALA A 72 18.65 -0.14 18.26
C ALA A 72 17.70 -1.34 18.23
N LEU A 73 17.25 -1.76 17.04
CA LEU A 73 16.35 -2.90 16.84
C LEU A 73 17.09 -4.25 16.71
N LEU A 74 18.36 -4.26 16.28
CA LEU A 74 19.11 -5.47 15.93
C LEU A 74 18.99 -6.56 16.99
N LYS A 75 19.26 -6.26 18.25
CA LYS A 75 19.20 -7.24 19.33
C LYS A 75 17.81 -7.85 19.51
N THR A 76 16.77 -7.03 19.34
CA THR A 76 15.37 -7.47 19.49
C THR A 76 14.92 -8.33 18.29
N ILE A 77 15.47 -8.06 17.10
CA ILE A 77 15.18 -8.85 15.89
C ILE A 77 15.98 -10.16 15.90
N GLU A 78 17.17 -10.18 16.48
CA GLU A 78 17.98 -11.38 16.61
C GLU A 78 17.36 -12.38 17.59
N GLU A 79 16.86 -11.90 18.71
CA GLU A 79 16.26 -12.71 19.78
C GLU A 79 14.89 -12.11 20.16
N PRO A 80 13.88 -12.22 19.27
CA PRO A 80 12.56 -11.66 19.54
C PRO A 80 11.87 -12.47 20.65
N PRO A 81 11.19 -11.81 21.60
CA PRO A 81 10.32 -12.53 22.53
C PRO A 81 9.25 -13.36 21.81
N ASP A 82 8.87 -14.49 22.35
CA ASP A 82 7.89 -15.41 21.74
C ASP A 82 6.55 -14.74 21.39
N HIS A 83 6.17 -13.72 22.12
CA HIS A 83 4.92 -12.98 21.91
C HIS A 83 5.03 -11.86 20.89
N VAL A 84 6.21 -11.60 20.29
CA VAL A 84 6.45 -10.49 19.37
C VAL A 84 6.57 -10.97 17.93
N MET A 85 6.10 -10.17 16.99
CA MET A 85 6.30 -10.35 15.55
C MET A 85 6.61 -9.00 14.91
N PHE A 86 7.64 -8.95 14.08
CA PHE A 86 7.97 -7.81 13.25
C PHE A 86 7.59 -8.07 11.80
N ILE A 87 7.00 -7.09 11.15
CA ILE A 87 6.70 -7.07 9.71
C ILE A 87 7.35 -5.80 9.16
N PHE A 88 8.30 -5.96 8.26
CA PHE A 88 8.95 -4.84 7.56
C PHE A 88 8.42 -4.78 6.13
N ALA A 89 7.79 -3.68 5.76
CA ALA A 89 7.40 -3.40 4.38
C ALA A 89 8.39 -2.41 3.77
N THR A 90 8.81 -2.66 2.54
CA THR A 90 9.74 -1.80 1.83
C THR A 90 9.61 -1.95 0.32
N THR A 91 9.79 -0.87 -0.41
CA THR A 91 9.94 -0.86 -1.86
C THR A 91 11.40 -1.05 -2.29
N GLU A 92 12.38 -0.88 -1.37
CA GLU A 92 13.82 -0.88 -1.65
C GLU A 92 14.56 -1.81 -0.69
N ILE A 93 14.45 -3.12 -0.94
CA ILE A 93 15.06 -4.16 -0.09
C ILE A 93 16.59 -4.04 0.03
N GLU A 94 17.25 -3.53 -1.02
CA GLU A 94 18.70 -3.34 -1.08
C GLU A 94 19.21 -2.27 -0.12
N LYS A 95 18.34 -1.38 0.34
CA LYS A 95 18.69 -0.35 1.34
C LYS A 95 18.61 -0.86 2.79
N LEU A 96 18.01 -2.04 2.99
CA LEU A 96 17.93 -2.63 4.32
C LEU A 96 19.26 -3.26 4.71
N PRO A 97 19.66 -3.18 6.01
CA PRO A 97 20.86 -3.87 6.48
C PRO A 97 20.79 -5.37 6.23
N VAL A 98 21.85 -5.94 5.66
CA VAL A 98 21.93 -7.39 5.36
C VAL A 98 21.70 -8.24 6.61
N THR A 99 22.15 -7.75 7.77
CA THR A 99 21.94 -8.38 9.08
C THR A 99 20.48 -8.54 9.46
N ILE A 100 19.61 -7.63 9.01
CA ILE A 100 18.15 -7.70 9.20
C ILE A 100 17.54 -8.67 8.19
N VAL A 101 17.85 -8.46 6.91
CA VAL A 101 17.28 -9.26 5.81
C VAL A 101 17.57 -10.76 5.99
N SER A 102 18.77 -11.11 6.49
CA SER A 102 19.17 -12.51 6.72
C SER A 102 18.39 -13.23 7.82
N ARG A 103 17.68 -12.47 8.68
CA ARG A 103 16.90 -13.00 9.81
C ARG A 103 15.39 -12.95 9.56
N CYS A 104 14.98 -12.36 8.44
CA CYS A 104 13.57 -12.22 8.09
C CYS A 104 13.15 -13.23 7.01
N GLN A 105 11.94 -13.74 7.13
CA GLN A 105 11.29 -14.44 6.04
C GLN A 105 10.85 -13.41 4.99
N ARG A 106 11.23 -13.64 3.72
CA ARG A 106 10.99 -12.69 2.65
C ARG A 106 9.77 -13.07 1.83
N TYR A 107 8.89 -12.10 1.60
CA TYR A 107 7.75 -12.18 0.70
C TYR A 107 7.84 -11.06 -0.33
N THR A 108 7.70 -11.41 -1.62
CA THR A 108 7.74 -10.43 -2.70
C THR A 108 6.35 -10.28 -3.31
N PHE A 109 5.80 -9.08 -3.25
CA PHE A 109 4.56 -8.72 -3.91
C PHE A 109 4.84 -8.28 -5.35
N ARG A 110 4.05 -8.78 -6.28
CA ARG A 110 4.13 -8.39 -7.69
C ARG A 110 3.21 -7.21 -7.96
N ARG A 111 3.49 -6.47 -9.01
CA ARG A 111 2.55 -5.49 -9.56
C ARG A 111 1.25 -6.18 -9.96
N ILE A 112 0.14 -5.49 -9.74
CA ILE A 112 -1.18 -5.98 -10.13
C ILE A 112 -1.31 -5.82 -11.65
N THR A 113 -1.94 -6.77 -12.32
CA THR A 113 -2.15 -6.68 -13.77
C THR A 113 -3.14 -5.57 -14.11
N SER A 114 -3.00 -4.97 -15.29
CA SER A 114 -3.95 -3.92 -15.72
C SER A 114 -5.38 -4.45 -15.84
N ASP A 115 -5.56 -5.72 -16.20
CA ASP A 115 -6.89 -6.34 -16.24
C ASP A 115 -7.50 -6.48 -14.85
N ASP A 116 -6.74 -6.92 -13.86
CA ASP A 116 -7.22 -7.03 -12.47
C ASP A 116 -7.56 -5.65 -11.89
N ILE A 117 -6.75 -4.62 -12.19
CA ILE A 117 -7.03 -3.24 -11.78
C ILE A 117 -8.32 -2.76 -12.46
N ALA A 118 -8.47 -2.93 -13.77
CA ALA A 118 -9.68 -2.51 -14.50
C ALA A 118 -10.94 -3.18 -13.94
N GLN A 119 -10.89 -4.49 -13.68
CA GLN A 119 -12.00 -5.20 -13.02
C GLN A 119 -12.31 -4.65 -11.62
N ARG A 120 -11.28 -4.30 -10.85
CA ARG A 120 -11.48 -3.71 -9.53
C ARG A 120 -12.12 -2.33 -9.60
N LEU A 121 -11.72 -1.50 -10.56
CA LEU A 121 -12.32 -0.19 -10.80
C LEU A 121 -13.81 -0.31 -11.18
N GLN A 122 -14.16 -1.25 -12.06
CA GLN A 122 -15.56 -1.55 -12.42
C GLN A 122 -16.36 -1.98 -11.19
N TYR A 123 -15.82 -2.89 -10.39
CA TYR A 123 -16.47 -3.31 -9.14
C TYR A 123 -16.74 -2.13 -8.19
N VAL A 124 -15.78 -1.20 -8.06
CA VAL A 124 -15.95 0.01 -7.22
C VAL A 124 -17.03 0.90 -7.82
N ALA A 125 -17.00 1.15 -9.13
CA ALA A 125 -18.01 1.95 -9.83
C ALA A 125 -19.43 1.42 -9.60
N ASP A 126 -19.63 0.10 -9.76
CA ASP A 126 -20.90 -0.57 -9.50
C ASP A 126 -21.37 -0.42 -8.04
N LYS A 127 -20.45 -0.49 -7.07
CA LYS A 127 -20.78 -0.38 -5.64
C LYS A 127 -21.10 1.04 -5.21
N GLU A 128 -20.39 2.01 -5.73
CA GLU A 128 -20.59 3.45 -5.45
C GLU A 128 -21.68 4.07 -6.31
N GLY A 129 -22.16 3.37 -7.36
CA GLY A 129 -23.33 3.76 -8.17
C GLY A 129 -23.04 4.82 -9.23
N PHE A 130 -21.85 4.85 -9.81
CA PHE A 130 -21.53 5.70 -10.95
C PHE A 130 -21.16 4.89 -12.20
N ALA A 131 -21.37 5.47 -13.38
CA ALA A 131 -21.07 4.82 -14.64
C ALA A 131 -19.60 5.01 -15.03
N LEU A 132 -18.92 3.90 -15.37
CA LEU A 132 -17.54 3.88 -15.82
C LEU A 132 -17.43 3.04 -17.10
N GLU A 133 -17.02 3.66 -18.21
CA GLU A 133 -16.75 2.92 -19.45
C GLU A 133 -15.57 1.94 -19.29
N ASP A 134 -15.67 0.76 -19.89
CA ASP A 134 -14.60 -0.27 -19.83
C ASP A 134 -13.25 0.27 -20.36
N ASN A 135 -13.28 1.04 -21.45
CA ASN A 135 -12.08 1.66 -22.00
C ASN A 135 -11.49 2.73 -21.07
N ALA A 136 -12.31 3.45 -20.31
CA ALA A 136 -11.83 4.39 -19.28
C ALA A 136 -11.15 3.65 -18.13
N ALA A 137 -11.77 2.55 -17.63
CA ALA A 137 -11.18 1.71 -16.61
C ALA A 137 -9.83 1.14 -17.03
N ARG A 138 -9.72 0.65 -18.28
CA ARG A 138 -8.45 0.13 -18.84
C ARG A 138 -7.40 1.22 -18.98
N LEU A 139 -7.77 2.41 -19.39
CA LEU A 139 -6.85 3.54 -19.51
C LEU A 139 -6.28 3.95 -18.16
N ILE A 140 -7.12 4.04 -17.13
CA ILE A 140 -6.68 4.28 -15.75
C ILE A 140 -5.72 3.17 -15.30
N ALA A 141 -6.09 1.90 -15.52
CA ALA A 141 -5.29 0.75 -15.10
C ALA A 141 -3.90 0.71 -15.74
N VAL A 142 -3.79 1.05 -17.02
CA VAL A 142 -2.51 1.16 -17.73
C VAL A 142 -1.66 2.29 -17.16
N HIS A 143 -2.28 3.45 -16.88
CA HIS A 143 -1.56 4.60 -16.34
C HIS A 143 -1.07 4.37 -14.91
N ALA A 144 -1.83 3.63 -14.10
CA ALA A 144 -1.47 3.30 -12.73
C ALA A 144 -0.31 2.28 -12.61
N ASP A 145 0.11 1.66 -13.71
CA ASP A 145 1.30 0.79 -13.81
C ASP A 145 1.42 -0.22 -12.65
N GLY A 146 0.32 -0.91 -12.34
CA GLY A 146 0.26 -1.93 -11.30
C GLY A 146 0.03 -1.41 -9.87
N GLY A 147 -0.19 -0.10 -9.69
CA GLY A 147 -0.51 0.53 -8.41
C GLY A 147 -2.03 0.73 -8.24
N LEU A 148 -2.70 -0.11 -7.43
CA LEU A 148 -4.14 0.03 -7.21
C LEU A 148 -4.51 1.33 -6.49
N ARG A 149 -3.67 1.82 -5.58
CA ARG A 149 -3.86 3.11 -4.89
C ARG A 149 -3.91 4.27 -5.89
N ASP A 150 -2.97 4.29 -6.84
CA ASP A 150 -2.90 5.31 -7.88
C ASP A 150 -4.11 5.22 -8.82
N ALA A 151 -4.51 4.01 -9.20
CA ALA A 151 -5.71 3.78 -10.01
C ALA A 151 -6.97 4.32 -9.34
N LEU A 152 -7.16 4.04 -8.05
CA LEU A 152 -8.30 4.54 -7.28
C LEU A 152 -8.26 6.06 -7.11
N SER A 153 -7.07 6.64 -6.93
CA SER A 153 -6.92 8.11 -6.84
C SER A 153 -7.29 8.81 -8.15
N ILE A 154 -6.90 8.22 -9.30
CA ILE A 154 -7.30 8.73 -10.62
C ILE A 154 -8.81 8.60 -10.81
N LEU A 155 -9.39 7.45 -10.44
CA LEU A 155 -10.83 7.23 -10.54
C LEU A 155 -11.62 8.24 -9.71
N ASP A 156 -11.22 8.50 -8.48
CA ASP A 156 -11.85 9.48 -7.58
C ASP A 156 -11.84 10.89 -8.19
N GLN A 157 -10.72 11.30 -8.77
CA GLN A 157 -10.61 12.57 -9.48
C GLN A 157 -11.53 12.62 -10.72
N CYS A 158 -11.62 11.52 -11.48
CA CYS A 158 -12.54 11.42 -12.62
C CYS A 158 -14.00 11.57 -12.19
N VAL A 159 -14.40 10.98 -11.05
CA VAL A 159 -15.75 11.15 -10.48
C VAL A 159 -16.05 12.61 -10.20
N GLY A 160 -15.08 13.37 -9.68
CA GLY A 160 -15.24 14.81 -9.40
C GLY A 160 -15.34 15.68 -10.67
N MET A 161 -14.79 15.23 -11.80
CA MET A 161 -14.79 15.95 -13.07
C MET A 161 -15.97 15.58 -13.99
N ALA A 162 -16.43 14.33 -13.93
CA ALA A 162 -17.48 13.83 -14.81
C ALA A 162 -18.85 14.41 -14.44
N SER A 163 -19.59 14.88 -15.44
CA SER A 163 -20.99 15.30 -15.28
C SER A 163 -21.98 14.12 -15.46
N GLY A 164 -21.49 12.88 -15.37
CA GLY A 164 -22.29 11.67 -15.59
C GLY A 164 -21.38 10.44 -15.69
N GLU A 165 -21.31 9.84 -16.88
CA GLU A 165 -20.46 8.69 -17.14
C GLU A 165 -18.98 9.07 -17.29
N ILE A 166 -18.08 8.27 -16.68
CA ILE A 166 -16.64 8.42 -16.83
C ILE A 166 -16.21 7.76 -18.13
N THR A 167 -15.87 8.59 -19.11
CA THR A 167 -15.42 8.18 -20.44
C THR A 167 -13.90 8.26 -20.56
N PRO A 168 -13.27 7.63 -21.57
CA PRO A 168 -11.85 7.79 -21.84
C PRO A 168 -11.41 9.25 -22.00
N ALA A 169 -12.27 10.12 -22.55
CA ALA A 169 -11.96 11.53 -22.72
C ALA A 169 -11.76 12.26 -21.38
N VAL A 170 -12.58 11.95 -20.36
CA VAL A 170 -12.42 12.49 -19.00
C VAL A 170 -11.09 12.08 -18.41
N VAL A 171 -10.72 10.80 -18.59
CA VAL A 171 -9.43 10.27 -18.09
C VAL A 171 -8.26 10.93 -18.80
N GLU A 172 -8.30 11.04 -20.15
CA GLU A 172 -7.25 11.68 -20.96
C GLU A 172 -7.04 13.15 -20.56
N GLU A 173 -8.12 13.88 -20.31
CA GLU A 173 -8.06 15.27 -19.83
C GLU A 173 -7.39 15.36 -18.47
N LEU A 174 -7.77 14.50 -17.52
CA LEU A 174 -7.21 14.48 -16.16
C LEU A 174 -5.70 14.19 -16.15
N ILE A 175 -5.27 13.15 -16.88
CA ILE A 175 -3.87 12.71 -16.87
C ILE A 175 -2.98 13.47 -17.88
N GLY A 176 -3.56 14.43 -18.59
CA GLY A 176 -2.84 15.26 -19.56
C GLY A 176 -2.35 14.51 -20.78
N LEU A 177 -3.00 13.41 -21.15
CA LEU A 177 -2.65 12.66 -22.36
C LEU A 177 -3.11 13.44 -23.60
N VAL A 178 -2.17 13.59 -24.55
CA VAL A 178 -2.51 14.08 -25.88
C VAL A 178 -3.24 12.99 -26.65
N SER A 179 -4.45 13.26 -27.11
CA SER A 179 -5.25 12.27 -27.84
C SER A 179 -4.49 11.72 -29.06
N LYS A 180 -4.70 10.44 -29.36
CA LYS A 180 -4.08 9.81 -30.55
C LYS A 180 -4.40 10.57 -31.83
N ASP A 181 -5.62 11.12 -31.94
CA ASP A 181 -6.04 11.91 -33.10
C ASP A 181 -5.22 13.18 -33.25
N TRP A 182 -4.86 13.84 -32.17
CA TRP A 182 -4.01 15.02 -32.22
C TRP A 182 -2.58 14.65 -32.66
N ILE A 183 -2.03 13.55 -32.15
CA ILE A 183 -0.72 13.05 -32.55
C ILE A 183 -0.71 12.71 -34.05
N ILE A 184 -1.74 12.04 -34.55
CA ILE A 184 -1.88 11.70 -35.97
C ILE A 184 -1.97 12.96 -36.82
N LYS A 185 -2.80 13.93 -36.43
CA LYS A 185 -2.91 15.23 -37.11
C LYS A 185 -1.59 15.98 -37.13
N PHE A 186 -0.89 16.01 -35.98
CA PHE A 186 0.41 16.64 -35.87
C PHE A 186 1.46 15.97 -36.78
N LEU A 187 1.56 14.64 -36.75
CA LEU A 187 2.47 13.89 -37.64
C LEU A 187 2.13 14.05 -39.10
N SER A 188 0.81 14.08 -39.45
CA SER A 188 0.39 14.34 -40.81
C SER A 188 0.74 15.75 -41.29
N ALA A 189 0.68 16.75 -40.40
CA ALA A 189 1.09 18.13 -40.71
C ALA A 189 2.62 18.32 -40.88
N LEU A 190 3.41 17.46 -40.24
CA LEU A 190 4.86 17.46 -40.40
C LEU A 190 5.33 16.77 -41.70
N HIS A 191 4.47 15.92 -42.30
CA HIS A 191 4.82 15.13 -43.50
C HIS A 191 4.42 15.86 -44.81
N ASN A 192 3.69 16.97 -44.72
CA ASN A 192 3.37 17.87 -45.82
C ASN A 192 4.31 19.08 -45.83
#